data_fd7df8f2848c0123c19731e53c46e403
#
_entry.id   fd7df8f2848c0123c19731e53c46e403
#
_cell.length_a   1.000
_cell.length_b   1.000
_cell.length_c   1.000
_cell.angle_alpha   90.00
_cell.angle_beta   90.00
_cell.angle_gamma   90.00
#
_symmetry.space_group_name_H-M   'P 1'
#
loop_
_entity.id
_entity.type
_entity.pdbx_description
1 polymer ?
#
loop_
_entity_poly.entity_id
_entity_poly.type
_entity_poly.pdbx_seq_one_letter_code
_entity_poly.pdbx_strand_id
1 'polypeptide(L)'
;MSTRREFIKGMAGASAAVCCGLGITSMLESCTTTTHLQVPITGTRIEIESTLFLEKKYVVVTNSKLPAPIYIHKSGDSYQASLMLCTHKQCELNITGTTLTCPCHGAEFSVKGSLLQGPAETDLQNFKVSVENNKVFIDLKK
;
A
#
# COMPACT_ATOMS: atom_id res chain seq x y z
N MET A 1 -42.99 -0.78 27.51
CA MET A 1 -41.55 -1.02 27.24
C MET A 1 -41.44 -2.15 26.23
N SER A 2 -41.27 -1.82 24.98
CA SER A 2 -41.19 -2.79 23.86
C SER A 2 -39.79 -3.34 23.77
N THR A 3 -39.62 -4.64 23.89
CA THR A 3 -38.34 -5.33 23.88
C THR A 3 -37.88 -5.59 22.45
N ARG A 4 -36.59 -5.44 22.21
CA ARG A 4 -35.93 -5.59 20.92
C ARG A 4 -36.14 -6.92 20.16
N ARG A 5 -36.90 -7.83 20.74
CA ARG A 5 -37.23 -9.17 20.18
C ARG A 5 -38.44 -9.19 19.25
N GLU A 6 -39.29 -8.18 19.24
CA GLU A 6 -40.51 -8.18 18.43
C GLU A 6 -40.36 -7.57 17.03
N PHE A 7 -39.23 -6.92 16.76
CA PHE A 7 -39.00 -6.28 15.47
C PHE A 7 -38.65 -7.26 14.34
N ILE A 8 -38.27 -8.50 14.65
CA ILE A 8 -37.77 -9.47 13.66
C ILE A 8 -38.88 -10.40 13.10
N LYS A 9 -40.09 -10.34 13.60
CA LYS A 9 -41.19 -11.27 13.18
C LYS A 9 -42.10 -10.75 12.08
N GLY A 10 -41.85 -9.56 11.53
CA GLY A 10 -42.76 -8.87 10.59
C GLY A 10 -42.43 -8.90 9.12
N MET A 11 -41.35 -9.59 8.67
CA MET A 11 -40.96 -9.59 7.24
C MET A 11 -40.92 -11.00 6.66
N ALA A 12 -42.04 -11.72 6.74
CA ALA A 12 -42.30 -12.88 5.91
C ALA A 12 -43.54 -12.61 5.07
N GLY A 13 -43.38 -12.10 3.88
CA GLY A 13 -44.46 -11.81 2.94
C GLY A 13 -43.95 -11.75 1.51
N ALA A 14 -44.27 -12.77 0.77
CA ALA A 14 -43.93 -13.04 -0.63
C ALA A 14 -44.18 -11.87 -1.58
N SER A 15 -43.28 -11.73 -2.56
CA SER A 15 -43.66 -11.33 -3.92
C SER A 15 -42.59 -11.78 -4.91
N ALA A 16 -42.90 -12.83 -5.64
CA ALA A 16 -42.28 -13.17 -6.90
C ALA A 16 -42.67 -12.10 -7.92
N ALA A 17 -41.72 -11.36 -8.43
CA ALA A 17 -41.87 -10.58 -9.66
C ALA A 17 -40.64 -10.83 -10.54
N VAL A 18 -40.88 -11.61 -11.55
CA VAL A 18 -40.04 -11.73 -12.74
C VAL A 18 -39.96 -10.35 -13.40
N CYS A 19 -38.76 -9.80 -13.54
CA CYS A 19 -38.46 -8.76 -14.49
C CYS A 19 -37.17 -9.08 -15.23
N CYS A 20 -37.39 -9.43 -16.50
CA CYS A 20 -36.37 -9.52 -17.53
C CYS A 20 -35.60 -8.19 -17.69
N GLY A 21 -34.30 -8.32 -17.82
CA GLY A 21 -33.48 -7.49 -18.68
C GLY A 21 -33.40 -6.02 -18.35
N LEU A 22 -32.26 -5.67 -17.76
CA LEU A 22 -31.47 -4.49 -18.13
C LEU A 22 -30.15 -4.59 -17.32
N GLY A 23 -29.04 -4.58 -18.03
CA GLY A 23 -27.72 -4.79 -17.48
C GLY A 23 -27.38 -3.86 -16.31
N ILE A 24 -27.28 -4.42 -15.13
CA ILE A 24 -26.61 -3.78 -14.00
C ILE A 24 -25.12 -3.97 -14.28
N THR A 25 -24.50 -2.95 -14.89
CA THR A 25 -23.04 -2.84 -14.86
C THR A 25 -22.66 -2.73 -13.42
N SER A 26 -22.23 -3.85 -12.81
CA SER A 26 -21.55 -3.86 -11.53
C SER A 26 -20.35 -2.92 -11.64
N MET A 27 -20.48 -1.72 -11.09
CA MET A 27 -19.33 -0.90 -10.75
C MET A 27 -18.56 -1.70 -9.70
N LEU A 28 -17.62 -2.52 -10.18
CA LEU A 28 -16.59 -3.08 -9.33
C LEU A 28 -15.77 -1.89 -8.85
N GLU A 29 -16.10 -1.41 -7.66
CA GLU A 29 -15.21 -0.53 -6.93
C GLU A 29 -13.91 -1.27 -6.77
N SER A 30 -12.92 -0.84 -7.55
CA SER A 30 -11.56 -1.34 -7.47
C SER A 30 -11.02 -0.91 -6.09
N CYS A 31 -11.19 -1.77 -5.10
CA CYS A 31 -10.41 -1.67 -3.88
C CYS A 31 -8.94 -1.64 -4.30
N THR A 32 -8.26 -0.53 -4.07
CA THR A 32 -6.84 -0.39 -4.32
C THR A 32 -6.11 -1.29 -3.33
N THR A 33 -6.00 -2.57 -3.67
CA THR A 33 -5.33 -3.55 -2.83
C THR A 33 -3.84 -3.22 -2.83
N THR A 34 -3.32 -2.81 -1.69
CA THR A 34 -1.87 -2.68 -1.49
C THR A 34 -1.22 -4.02 -1.79
N THR A 35 -0.41 -4.06 -2.84
CA THR A 35 0.28 -5.29 -3.22
C THR A 35 1.54 -5.43 -2.40
N HIS A 36 1.48 -6.27 -1.37
CA HIS A 36 2.66 -6.73 -0.66
C HIS A 36 3.30 -7.86 -1.46
N LEU A 37 4.51 -7.63 -1.93
CA LEU A 37 5.27 -8.58 -2.73
C LEU A 37 6.41 -9.16 -1.88
N GLN A 38 6.41 -10.47 -1.68
CA GLN A 38 7.56 -11.16 -1.08
C GLN A 38 8.59 -11.43 -2.16
N VAL A 39 9.75 -10.80 -2.07
CA VAL A 39 10.80 -10.92 -3.08
C VAL A 39 12.09 -11.41 -2.44
N PRO A 40 12.77 -12.38 -3.05
CA PRO A 40 14.08 -12.81 -2.58
C PRO A 40 15.12 -11.70 -2.73
N ILE A 41 16.04 -11.63 -1.77
CA ILE A 41 17.21 -10.75 -1.85
C ILE A 41 18.35 -11.54 -2.48
N THR A 42 18.82 -11.09 -3.64
CA THR A 42 19.98 -11.67 -4.31
C THR A 42 21.22 -10.82 -4.03
N GLY A 43 22.11 -11.35 -3.20
CA GLY A 43 23.27 -10.59 -2.71
C GLY A 43 22.83 -9.38 -1.88
N THR A 44 23.01 -8.17 -2.40
CA THR A 44 22.63 -6.90 -1.78
C THR A 44 21.53 -6.15 -2.54
N ARG A 45 20.85 -6.82 -3.47
CA ARG A 45 19.85 -6.20 -4.33
C ARG A 45 18.52 -6.94 -4.26
N ILE A 46 17.46 -6.18 -4.41
CA ILE A 46 16.12 -6.66 -4.70
C ILE A 46 15.84 -6.39 -6.18
N GLU A 47 15.25 -7.37 -6.85
CA GLU A 47 14.87 -7.29 -8.25
C GLU A 47 13.35 -7.45 -8.36
N ILE A 48 12.70 -6.54 -9.07
CA ILE A 48 11.25 -6.58 -9.36
C ILE A 48 10.98 -6.22 -10.83
N GLU A 49 9.93 -6.77 -11.39
CA GLU A 49 9.51 -6.48 -12.75
C GLU A 49 8.89 -5.08 -12.85
N SER A 50 9.33 -4.27 -13.83
CA SER A 50 8.79 -2.93 -14.07
C SER A 50 7.32 -2.96 -14.51
N THR A 51 6.86 -4.08 -15.05
CA THR A 51 5.46 -4.32 -15.45
C THR A 51 4.48 -4.18 -14.31
N LEU A 52 4.89 -4.41 -13.06
CA LEU A 52 4.08 -4.21 -11.86
C LEU A 52 3.62 -2.75 -11.69
N PHE A 53 4.34 -1.80 -12.29
CA PHE A 53 4.03 -0.38 -12.23
C PHE A 53 3.22 0.13 -13.44
N LEU A 54 2.74 -0.75 -14.32
CA LEU A 54 1.86 -0.35 -15.43
C LEU A 54 0.48 0.09 -14.93
N GLU A 55 -0.04 -0.60 -13.92
CA GLU A 55 -1.36 -0.32 -13.34
C GLU A 55 -1.27 0.30 -11.94
N LYS A 56 -0.10 0.25 -11.29
CA LYS A 56 0.09 0.67 -9.92
C LYS A 56 1.15 1.76 -9.81
N LYS A 57 0.85 2.78 -9.02
CA LYS A 57 1.81 3.86 -8.74
C LYS A 57 2.90 3.43 -7.75
N TYR A 58 2.65 2.38 -6.97
CA TYR A 58 3.60 1.89 -5.98
C TYR A 58 3.46 0.37 -5.76
N VAL A 59 4.51 -0.21 -5.21
CA VAL A 59 4.60 -1.59 -4.76
C VAL A 59 5.28 -1.61 -3.39
N VAL A 60 4.82 -2.47 -2.50
CA VAL A 60 5.45 -2.71 -1.19
C VAL A 60 6.17 -4.05 -1.22
N VAL A 61 7.46 -4.04 -0.98
CA VAL A 61 8.29 -5.24 -0.94
C VAL A 61 8.56 -5.64 0.50
N THR A 62 8.31 -6.90 0.82
CA THR A 62 8.58 -7.50 2.13
C THR A 62 9.61 -8.62 2.01
N ASN A 63 10.48 -8.75 3.00
CA ASN A 63 11.42 -9.86 3.13
C ASN A 63 11.81 -10.01 4.60
N SER A 64 12.00 -11.24 5.07
CA SER A 64 12.36 -11.53 6.47
C SER A 64 13.74 -11.00 6.91
N LYS A 65 14.60 -10.64 5.95
CA LYS A 65 15.92 -10.05 6.21
C LYS A 65 15.89 -8.51 6.29
N LEU A 66 14.75 -7.89 5.99
CA LEU A 66 14.57 -6.44 6.09
C LEU A 66 13.98 -6.08 7.45
N PRO A 67 14.39 -4.96 8.06
CA PRO A 67 13.83 -4.50 9.34
C PRO A 67 12.38 -3.99 9.21
N ALA A 68 11.96 -3.61 8.02
CA ALA A 68 10.61 -3.18 7.66
C ALA A 68 10.40 -3.32 6.14
N PRO A 69 9.16 -3.24 5.64
CA PRO A 69 8.89 -3.22 4.21
C PRO A 69 9.59 -2.06 3.48
N ILE A 70 9.82 -2.23 2.19
CA ILE A 70 10.30 -1.15 1.30
C ILE A 70 9.15 -0.70 0.42
N TYR A 71 8.82 0.57 0.50
CA TYR A 71 7.87 1.24 -0.36
C TYR A 71 8.56 1.74 -1.62
N ILE A 72 8.11 1.28 -2.79
CA ILE A 72 8.68 1.66 -4.07
C ILE A 72 7.60 2.41 -4.86
N HIS A 73 7.87 3.67 -5.14
CA HIS A 73 6.96 4.57 -5.85
C HIS A 73 7.51 4.89 -7.24
N LYS A 74 6.64 4.85 -8.26
CA LYS A 74 6.94 5.29 -9.62
C LYS A 74 6.36 6.68 -9.86
N SER A 75 7.19 7.61 -10.35
CA SER A 75 6.77 8.95 -10.77
C SER A 75 7.36 9.24 -12.16
N GLY A 76 6.52 9.17 -13.19
CA GLY A 76 6.99 9.19 -14.57
C GLY A 76 7.94 8.02 -14.84
N ASP A 77 9.15 8.31 -15.29
CA ASP A 77 10.19 7.31 -15.56
C ASP A 77 11.12 7.06 -14.36
N SER A 78 10.88 7.74 -13.25
CA SER A 78 11.70 7.65 -12.04
C SER A 78 11.08 6.71 -11.02
N TYR A 79 11.95 6.03 -10.28
CA TYR A 79 11.56 5.19 -9.13
C TYR A 79 12.24 5.70 -7.87
N GLN A 80 11.50 5.66 -6.76
CA GLN A 80 11.99 5.98 -5.43
C GLN A 80 11.71 4.79 -4.52
N ALA A 81 12.68 4.37 -3.73
CA ALA A 81 12.52 3.29 -2.78
C ALA A 81 12.88 3.78 -1.38
N SER A 82 11.95 3.66 -0.44
CA SER A 82 12.09 4.11 0.94
C SER A 82 11.77 2.99 1.91
N LEU A 83 12.56 2.85 2.98
CA LEU A 83 12.25 1.92 4.05
C LEU A 83 11.05 2.43 4.84
N MET A 84 10.03 1.63 5.02
CA MET A 84 8.82 1.98 5.76
C MET A 84 9.04 1.91 7.28
N LEU A 85 10.08 2.56 7.76
CA LEU A 85 10.49 2.56 9.16
C LEU A 85 10.62 4.00 9.65
N CYS A 86 9.78 4.39 10.60
CA CYS A 86 9.75 5.75 11.14
C CYS A 86 11.09 6.11 11.80
N THR A 87 11.66 7.25 11.41
CA THR A 87 12.95 7.72 11.92
C THR A 87 12.88 8.26 13.37
N HIS A 88 11.67 8.39 13.94
CA HIS A 88 11.50 8.77 15.36
C HIS A 88 11.74 7.58 16.31
N LYS A 89 10.95 6.51 16.20
CA LYS A 89 10.97 5.35 17.12
C LYS A 89 10.89 4.00 16.40
N GLN A 90 11.24 3.97 15.12
CA GLN A 90 11.31 2.75 14.31
C GLN A 90 10.00 1.94 14.25
N CYS A 91 8.84 2.61 14.33
CA CYS A 91 7.56 2.01 14.03
C CYS A 91 7.41 1.83 12.52
N GLU A 92 6.79 0.73 12.11
CA GLU A 92 6.42 0.52 10.71
C GLU A 92 5.35 1.53 10.28
N LEU A 93 5.47 2.05 9.07
CA LEU A 93 4.59 3.09 8.53
C LEU A 93 3.38 2.48 7.82
N ASN A 94 2.26 3.18 7.88
CA ASN A 94 1.07 2.91 7.09
C ASN A 94 1.03 3.80 5.84
N ILE A 95 0.43 3.29 4.76
CA ILE A 95 0.17 4.06 3.55
C ILE A 95 -1.19 4.73 3.71
N THR A 96 -1.24 6.06 3.71
CA THR A 96 -2.47 6.84 3.87
C THR A 96 -2.60 7.80 2.68
N GLY A 97 -3.34 7.36 1.65
CA GLY A 97 -3.49 8.14 0.42
C GLY A 97 -2.15 8.40 -0.27
N THR A 98 -1.66 9.63 -0.19
CA THR A 98 -0.39 10.07 -0.80
C THR A 98 0.73 10.30 0.21
N THR A 99 0.59 9.81 1.44
CA THR A 99 1.58 9.94 2.51
C THR A 99 1.87 8.59 3.17
N LEU A 100 3.02 8.50 3.83
CA LEU A 100 3.38 7.41 4.72
C LEU A 100 3.25 7.94 6.15
N THR A 101 2.36 7.35 6.94
CA THR A 101 2.01 7.86 8.28
C THR A 101 2.47 6.89 9.37
N CYS A 102 3.09 7.40 10.40
CA CYS A 102 3.50 6.62 11.56
C CYS A 102 2.35 6.45 12.56
N PRO A 103 1.88 5.22 12.83
CA PRO A 103 0.76 4.99 13.74
C PRO A 103 1.12 5.24 15.21
N CYS A 104 2.41 5.28 15.55
CA CYS A 104 2.87 5.43 16.93
C CYS A 104 2.70 6.86 17.46
N HIS A 105 3.17 7.85 16.69
CA HIS A 105 3.19 9.25 17.15
C HIS A 105 2.82 10.27 16.05
N GLY A 106 2.26 9.81 14.93
CA GLY A 106 1.70 10.69 13.91
C GLY A 106 2.72 11.40 13.02
N ALA A 107 3.98 10.95 12.97
CA ALA A 107 4.91 11.48 11.98
C ALA A 107 4.44 11.13 10.57
N GLU A 108 4.57 12.08 9.63
CA GLU A 108 4.16 11.92 8.25
C GLU A 108 5.33 12.14 7.28
N PHE A 109 5.38 11.31 6.25
CA PHE A 109 6.38 11.37 5.19
C PHE A 109 5.70 11.35 3.82
N SER A 110 6.30 12.01 2.87
CA SER A 110 5.86 11.95 1.49
C SER A 110 6.10 10.56 0.89
N VAL A 111 5.47 10.26 -0.24
CA VAL A 111 5.75 9.04 -1.03
C VAL A 111 7.21 8.93 -1.52
N LYS A 112 7.98 10.01 -1.42
CA LYS A 112 9.42 10.03 -1.73
C LYS A 112 10.30 9.85 -0.48
N GLY A 113 9.68 9.66 0.68
CA GLY A 113 10.38 9.48 1.95
C GLY A 113 10.80 10.77 2.64
N SER A 114 10.46 11.94 2.11
CA SER A 114 10.78 13.21 2.76
C SER A 114 9.84 13.47 3.93
N LEU A 115 10.38 13.95 5.04
CA LEU A 115 9.63 14.31 6.23
C LEU A 115 8.66 15.47 5.94
N LEU A 116 7.40 15.30 6.29
CA LEU A 116 6.35 16.33 6.17
C LEU A 116 5.92 16.85 7.53
N GLN A 117 5.80 15.97 8.55
CA GLN A 117 5.36 16.29 9.88
C GLN A 117 6.10 15.47 10.93
N GLY A 118 6.55 16.14 12.01
CA GLY A 118 7.15 15.48 13.17
C GLY A 118 6.16 14.56 13.93
N PRO A 119 6.69 13.88 14.97
CA PRO A 119 7.90 14.15 15.74
C PRO A 119 9.21 13.56 15.18
N ALA A 120 9.23 12.92 14.02
CA ALA A 120 10.47 12.57 13.35
C ALA A 120 11.27 13.87 12.99
N GLU A 121 12.59 13.75 12.87
CA GLU A 121 13.47 14.89 12.59
C GLU A 121 14.23 14.74 11.26
N THR A 122 14.17 13.56 10.66
CA THR A 122 14.90 13.25 9.42
C THR A 122 14.01 12.48 8.45
N ASP A 123 14.36 12.56 7.18
CA ASP A 123 13.74 11.77 6.10
C ASP A 123 13.88 10.26 6.33
N LEU A 124 13.07 9.47 5.66
CA LEU A 124 13.20 8.02 5.64
C LEU A 124 14.51 7.59 4.98
N GLN A 125 14.98 6.41 5.35
CA GLN A 125 16.10 5.79 4.63
C GLN A 125 15.65 5.48 3.20
N ASN A 126 16.33 6.08 2.23
CA ASN A 126 16.14 5.83 0.81
C ASN A 126 17.22 4.90 0.26
N PHE A 127 16.85 4.10 -0.72
CA PHE A 127 17.72 3.18 -1.42
C PHE A 127 17.98 3.66 -2.85
N LYS A 128 19.16 3.36 -3.36
CA LYS A 128 19.47 3.60 -4.77
C LYS A 128 18.67 2.65 -5.65
N VAL A 129 18.03 3.20 -6.67
CA VAL A 129 17.24 2.44 -7.64
C VAL A 129 17.86 2.59 -9.02
N SER A 130 17.96 1.48 -9.75
CA SER A 130 18.33 1.45 -11.17
C SER A 130 17.31 0.64 -11.95
N VAL A 131 17.19 0.93 -13.25
CA VAL A 131 16.30 0.21 -14.16
C VAL A 131 17.13 -0.33 -15.31
N GLU A 132 17.06 -1.63 -15.51
CA GLU A 132 17.76 -2.35 -16.57
C GLU A 132 16.86 -3.47 -17.11
N ASN A 133 16.76 -3.61 -18.43
CA ASN A 133 16.03 -4.70 -19.09
C ASN A 133 14.59 -4.94 -18.54
N ASN A 134 13.82 -3.89 -18.39
CA ASN A 134 12.46 -3.94 -17.81
C ASN A 134 12.38 -4.42 -16.34
N LYS A 135 13.49 -4.37 -15.63
CA LYS A 135 13.59 -4.70 -14.21
C LYS A 135 14.02 -3.50 -13.40
N VAL A 136 13.47 -3.38 -12.22
CA VAL A 136 13.81 -2.35 -11.22
C VAL A 136 14.65 -3.02 -10.15
N PHE A 137 15.85 -2.50 -9.96
CA PHE A 137 16.80 -2.98 -8.96
C PHE A 137 16.90 -1.99 -7.81
N ILE A 138 16.76 -2.47 -6.60
CA ILE A 138 16.91 -1.69 -5.36
C ILE A 138 18.20 -2.18 -4.68
N ASP A 139 19.18 -1.29 -4.52
CA ASP A 139 20.43 -1.58 -3.86
C ASP A 139 20.32 -1.34 -2.35
N LEU A 140 20.48 -2.39 -1.56
CA LEU A 140 20.35 -2.35 -0.10
C LEU A 140 21.63 -1.90 0.62
N LYS A 141 22.72 -1.70 -0.13
CA LYS A 141 23.95 -1.12 0.43
C LYS A 141 23.72 0.34 0.78
N LYS A 142 24.17 0.75 1.96
CA LYS A 142 24.32 2.15 2.34
C LYS A 142 25.47 2.79 1.61
#